data_7d0abf89af922ad4d8fbc56de29434df
#
_entry.id   7d0abf89af922ad4d8fbc56de29434df
#
_cell.length_a   1.000
_cell.length_b   1.000
_cell.length_c   1.000
_cell.angle_alpha   90.00
_cell.angle_beta   90.00
_cell.angle_gamma   90.00
#
_symmetry.space_group_name_H-M   'P 1'
#
loop_
_entity.id
_entity.type
_entity.pdbx_description
1 polymer ?
#
loop_
_entity_poly.entity_id
_entity_poly.type
_entity_poly.pdbx_seq_one_letter_code
_entity_poly.pdbx_strand_id
1 'polypeptide(L)'
;MIGLRETVLPPTSTQNFVAVFQKDDALPSFLLTIDLASREVTIRPVAATQAQPGKTYQLWILAEQLGPVPRSLGLLGDALQPTRKTLASYEPALLQKATFGISVEPEGGSPTGRPTGPALHGKLYPATP
;
A
#
# COMPACT_ATOMS: atom_id res chain seq x y z
N MET A 1 26.37 -22.95 -26.69
CA MET A 1 25.97 -22.74 -26.16
C MET A 1 25.20 -22.32 -25.69
N ILE A 2 25.32 -22.23 -25.73
CA ILE A 2 24.74 -21.91 -25.16
C ILE A 2 24.05 -21.39 -24.46
N GLY A 3 24.11 -21.36 -24.34
CA GLY A 3 23.60 -21.09 -23.56
C GLY A 3 22.91 -20.59 -23.02
N LEU A 4 22.97 -20.55 -22.91
CA LEU A 4 22.35 -20.31 -22.29
C LEU A 4 21.62 -19.65 -21.65
N ARG A 5 21.69 -19.54 -21.53
CA ARG A 5 21.18 -19.07 -20.88
C ARG A 5 20.37 -18.68 -20.25
N GLU A 6 20.39 -18.82 -20.09
CA GLU A 6 19.68 -18.70 -19.51
C GLU A 6 19.05 -18.16 -18.91
N THR A 7 19.08 -18.06 -18.81
CA THR A 7 18.57 -17.53 -18.30
C THR A 7 17.69 -17.30 -17.65
N VAL A 8 17.71 -17.37 -17.48
CA VAL A 8 16.96 -17.27 -16.64
C VAL A 8 16.00 -16.43 -16.33
N LEU A 9 15.22 -16.47 -15.97
CA LEU A 9 14.44 -15.75 -15.64
C LEU A 9 13.87 -15.17 -14.73
N PRO A 10 13.72 -14.29 -14.57
CA PRO A 10 13.53 -13.86 -13.26
C PRO A 10 12.12 -14.03 -12.85
N PRO A 11 11.94 -14.66 -11.80
CA PRO A 11 10.60 -14.79 -11.31
C PRO A 11 10.15 -13.43 -10.75
N THR A 12 9.73 -12.57 -11.63
CA THR A 12 9.16 -11.31 -11.20
C THR A 12 8.02 -11.54 -10.23
N SER A 13 7.37 -12.69 -10.34
CA SER A 13 6.27 -13.04 -9.46
C SER A 13 6.67 -13.11 -7.99
N THR A 14 7.93 -13.49 -7.69
CA THR A 14 8.39 -13.56 -6.30
C THR A 14 8.59 -12.17 -5.69
N GLN A 15 8.56 -11.13 -6.51
CA GLN A 15 8.73 -9.77 -6.05
C GLN A 15 7.40 -9.04 -5.87
N ASN A 16 6.30 -9.66 -6.28
CA ASN A 16 4.99 -9.01 -6.23
C ASN A 16 4.24 -9.42 -4.97
N PHE A 17 3.73 -8.43 -4.27
CA PHE A 17 2.99 -8.64 -3.03
C PHE A 17 1.71 -7.84 -3.07
N VAL A 18 0.75 -8.24 -2.24
CA VAL A 18 -0.54 -7.58 -2.16
C VAL A 18 -0.94 -7.40 -0.70
N ALA A 19 -1.55 -6.26 -0.41
CA ALA A 19 -2.21 -6.02 0.86
C ALA A 19 -3.68 -5.74 0.59
N VAL A 20 -4.54 -6.27 1.46
CA VAL A 20 -5.99 -6.15 1.33
C VAL A 20 -6.49 -5.31 2.49
N PHE A 21 -7.25 -4.26 2.18
CA PHE A 21 -7.84 -3.39 3.19
C PHE A 21 -9.32 -3.65 3.22
N GLN A 22 -9.77 -4.28 4.27
CA GLN A 22 -11.11 -4.86 4.33
C GLN A 22 -11.68 -4.67 5.72
N LYS A 23 -12.97 -4.37 5.77
CA LYS A 23 -13.69 -4.26 7.04
C LYS A 23 -14.51 -5.52 7.22
N ASP A 24 -14.16 -6.30 8.26
CA ASP A 24 -14.85 -7.55 8.57
C ASP A 24 -14.84 -8.49 7.36
N ASP A 25 -15.98 -9.10 7.05
CA ASP A 25 -16.11 -10.04 5.93
C ASP A 25 -16.60 -9.37 4.65
N ALA A 26 -16.65 -8.05 4.64
CA ALA A 26 -17.10 -7.32 3.45
C ALA A 26 -16.08 -7.44 2.33
N LEU A 27 -16.48 -7.02 1.12
CA LEU A 27 -15.54 -6.90 0.03
C LEU A 27 -14.41 -5.95 0.42
N PRO A 28 -13.19 -6.17 -0.09
CA PRO A 28 -12.11 -5.25 0.19
C PRO A 28 -12.45 -3.84 -0.27
N SER A 29 -12.12 -2.85 0.55
CA SER A 29 -12.27 -1.45 0.15
C SER A 29 -11.16 -1.07 -0.82
N PHE A 30 -9.93 -1.50 -0.53
CA PHE A 30 -8.77 -1.20 -1.36
C PHE A 30 -7.87 -2.42 -1.48
N LEU A 31 -7.14 -2.48 -2.58
CA LEU A 31 -6.02 -3.39 -2.76
C LEU A 31 -4.77 -2.58 -3.03
N LEU A 32 -3.69 -2.96 -2.38
CA LEU A 32 -2.38 -2.39 -2.64
C LEU A 32 -1.52 -3.49 -3.24
N THR A 33 -0.92 -3.22 -4.40
CA THR A 33 0.03 -4.16 -4.99
C THR A 33 1.38 -3.47 -5.08
N ILE A 34 2.45 -4.22 -4.82
CA ILE A 34 3.79 -3.68 -4.85
C ILE A 34 4.74 -4.66 -5.51
N ASP A 35 5.63 -4.12 -6.33
CA ASP A 35 6.78 -4.84 -6.83
C ASP A 35 7.96 -4.48 -5.94
N LEU A 36 8.44 -5.44 -5.15
CA LEU A 36 9.49 -5.14 -4.17
C LEU A 36 10.83 -4.81 -4.84
N ALA A 37 11.05 -5.24 -6.08
CA ALA A 37 12.30 -4.91 -6.76
C ALA A 37 12.35 -3.43 -7.12
N SER A 38 11.28 -2.91 -7.70
CA SER A 38 11.21 -1.49 -8.06
C SER A 38 10.59 -0.64 -6.96
N ARG A 39 9.86 -1.25 -6.04
CA ARG A 39 9.10 -0.62 -4.98
C ARG A 39 8.01 0.30 -5.51
N GLU A 40 7.53 0.01 -6.71
CA GLU A 40 6.37 0.69 -7.26
C GLU A 40 5.12 0.10 -6.66
N VAL A 41 4.21 0.96 -6.25
CA VAL A 41 2.99 0.61 -5.55
C VAL A 41 1.81 1.15 -6.32
N THR A 42 0.78 0.31 -6.44
CA THR A 42 -0.52 0.76 -6.95
C THR A 42 -1.56 0.49 -5.89
N ILE A 43 -2.32 1.51 -5.53
CA ILE A 43 -3.45 1.38 -4.60
C ILE A 43 -4.72 1.52 -5.44
N ARG A 44 -5.52 0.46 -5.43
CA ARG A 44 -6.70 0.39 -6.27
C ARG A 44 -7.96 0.33 -5.40
N PRO A 45 -8.91 1.24 -5.60
CA PRO A 45 -10.21 1.11 -4.92
C PRO A 45 -10.97 -0.08 -5.51
N VAL A 46 -11.64 -0.84 -4.65
CA VAL A 46 -12.49 -1.97 -5.07
C VAL A 46 -13.91 -1.66 -4.67
N ALA A 47 -14.20 -1.69 -3.37
CA ALA A 47 -15.51 -1.36 -2.86
C ALA A 47 -15.47 -0.11 -1.98
N ALA A 48 -14.40 0.69 -2.09
CA ALA A 48 -14.29 1.93 -1.33
C ALA A 48 -15.35 2.92 -1.81
N THR A 49 -15.97 3.61 -0.87
CA THR A 49 -16.87 4.68 -1.23
C THR A 49 -16.05 5.93 -1.50
N GLN A 50 -16.56 6.79 -2.39
CA GLN A 50 -15.93 8.06 -2.63
C GLN A 50 -15.85 8.85 -1.32
N ALA A 51 -14.71 9.50 -1.08
CA ALA A 51 -14.56 10.33 0.11
C ALA A 51 -15.57 11.48 0.06
N GLN A 52 -16.12 11.82 1.22
CA GLN A 52 -17.08 12.90 1.29
C GLN A 52 -16.40 14.23 1.02
N PRO A 53 -17.17 15.26 0.62
CA PRO A 53 -16.58 16.60 0.41
C PRO A 53 -15.78 17.04 1.62
N GLY A 54 -14.59 17.58 1.38
CA GLY A 54 -13.71 18.01 2.44
C GLY A 54 -12.92 16.90 3.08
N LYS A 55 -12.98 15.69 2.53
CA LYS A 55 -12.23 14.52 3.05
C LYS A 55 -11.36 13.93 1.95
N THR A 56 -10.35 13.19 2.39
CA THR A 56 -9.46 12.45 1.50
C THR A 56 -9.04 11.17 2.20
N TYR A 57 -8.59 10.20 1.40
CA TYR A 57 -7.96 9.01 1.95
C TYR A 57 -6.45 9.26 2.03
N GLN A 58 -5.83 8.68 3.04
CA GLN A 58 -4.38 8.81 3.24
C GLN A 58 -3.78 7.46 3.53
N LEU A 59 -2.63 7.19 2.92
CA LEU A 59 -1.90 5.93 3.08
C LEU A 59 -0.80 6.09 4.11
N TRP A 60 -0.63 5.06 4.94
CA TRP A 60 0.33 5.07 6.05
C TRP A 60 1.14 3.79 6.06
N ILE A 61 2.32 3.87 6.64
CA ILE A 61 3.15 2.71 6.91
C ILE A 61 3.54 2.70 8.38
N LEU A 62 3.46 1.52 8.98
CA LEU A 62 3.87 1.29 10.36
C LEU A 62 4.82 0.11 10.36
N ALA A 63 6.03 0.32 10.86
CA ALA A 63 7.03 -0.72 10.95
C ALA A 63 7.87 -0.47 12.18
N GLU A 64 8.33 -1.56 12.79
CA GLU A 64 9.09 -1.47 14.02
C GLU A 64 10.32 -0.58 13.86
N GLN A 65 11.02 -0.71 12.74
CA GLN A 65 12.23 0.07 12.49
C GLN A 65 11.95 1.56 12.32
N LEU A 66 10.69 1.93 12.05
CA LEU A 66 10.32 3.33 11.84
C LEU A 66 9.82 4.00 13.11
N GLY A 67 9.72 3.24 14.20
CA GLY A 67 9.22 3.76 15.47
C GLY A 67 7.73 3.51 15.64
N PRO A 68 7.16 3.95 16.76
CA PRO A 68 5.78 3.61 17.11
C PRO A 68 4.72 4.43 16.38
N VAL A 69 5.12 5.47 15.66
CA VAL A 69 4.16 6.37 15.01
C VAL A 69 4.09 6.03 13.53
N PRO A 70 2.87 5.81 12.99
CA PRO A 70 2.74 5.59 11.54
C PRO A 70 3.30 6.79 10.77
N ARG A 71 3.86 6.50 9.60
CA ARG A 71 4.34 7.54 8.70
C ARG A 71 3.44 7.64 7.50
N SER A 72 3.18 8.87 7.06
CA SER A 72 2.36 9.10 5.89
C SER A 72 3.12 8.68 4.64
N LEU A 73 2.42 7.98 3.76
CA LEU A 73 2.91 7.67 2.42
C LEU A 73 2.19 8.52 1.37
N GLY A 74 1.36 9.46 1.81
CA GLY A 74 0.72 10.41 0.92
C GLY A 74 -0.77 10.20 0.80
N LEU A 75 -1.39 11.07 0.02
CA LEU A 75 -2.84 11.09 -0.12
C LEU A 75 -3.28 10.22 -1.29
N LEU A 76 -4.46 9.62 -1.15
CA LEU A 76 -5.08 8.79 -2.17
C LEU A 76 -6.26 9.49 -2.84
N GLY A 77 -6.58 10.70 -2.42
CA GLY A 77 -7.70 11.43 -2.98
C GLY A 77 -9.04 10.87 -2.53
N ASP A 78 -10.01 10.90 -3.42
CA ASP A 78 -11.38 10.53 -3.09
C ASP A 78 -11.74 9.08 -3.42
N ALA A 79 -10.77 8.29 -3.83
CA ALA A 79 -10.93 6.87 -4.14
C ALA A 79 -11.70 6.59 -5.43
N LEU A 80 -11.70 7.54 -6.37
CA LEU A 80 -12.33 7.29 -7.67
C LEU A 80 -11.41 6.59 -8.64
N GLN A 81 -10.09 6.68 -8.44
CA GLN A 81 -9.12 6.13 -9.37
C GLN A 81 -7.94 5.50 -8.64
N PRO A 82 -7.24 4.57 -9.29
CA PRO A 82 -6.02 4.02 -8.70
C PRO A 82 -4.97 5.11 -8.51
N THR A 83 -4.15 4.94 -7.49
CA THR A 83 -3.04 5.82 -7.19
C THR A 83 -1.74 5.04 -7.28
N ARG A 84 -0.74 5.61 -7.92
CA ARG A 84 0.59 5.01 -8.03
C ARG A 84 1.59 5.80 -7.21
N LYS A 85 2.49 5.10 -6.55
CA LYS A 85 3.53 5.71 -5.74
C LYS A 85 4.79 4.88 -5.82
N THR A 86 5.91 5.49 -5.43
CA THR A 86 7.18 4.79 -5.32
C THR A 86 7.63 4.85 -3.87
N LEU A 87 7.97 3.70 -3.32
CA LEU A 87 8.48 3.59 -1.95
C LEU A 87 9.98 3.30 -1.97
N ALA A 88 10.72 3.96 -2.87
CA ALA A 88 12.12 3.66 -3.12
C ALA A 88 13.02 3.95 -1.92
N SER A 89 12.58 4.79 -0.99
CA SER A 89 13.36 5.09 0.20
C SER A 89 13.24 4.02 1.28
N TYR A 90 12.41 3.01 1.08
CA TYR A 90 12.21 1.95 2.06
C TYR A 90 12.84 0.66 1.57
N GLU A 91 13.48 -0.08 2.48
CA GLU A 91 14.09 -1.36 2.15
C GLU A 91 13.00 -2.42 1.92
N PRO A 92 13.21 -3.33 0.96
CA PRO A 92 12.21 -4.37 0.72
C PRO A 92 11.89 -5.22 1.94
N ALA A 93 12.89 -5.54 2.75
CA ALA A 93 12.65 -6.36 3.94
C ALA A 93 11.76 -5.62 4.94
N LEU A 94 11.91 -4.31 5.06
CA LEU A 94 11.05 -3.51 5.93
C LEU A 94 9.63 -3.52 5.40
N LEU A 95 9.47 -3.32 4.09
CA LEU A 95 8.15 -3.28 3.47
C LEU A 95 7.40 -4.60 3.66
N GLN A 96 8.11 -5.72 3.55
CA GLN A 96 7.48 -7.03 3.70
C GLN A 96 6.90 -7.24 5.10
N LYS A 97 7.47 -6.62 6.11
CA LYS A 97 7.03 -6.80 7.49
C LYS A 97 6.12 -5.69 7.99
N ALA A 98 6.00 -4.63 7.21
CA ALA A 98 5.25 -3.46 7.62
C ALA A 98 3.75 -3.72 7.63
N THR A 99 3.04 -2.93 8.42
CA THR A 99 1.59 -2.82 8.32
C THR A 99 1.30 -1.53 7.57
N PHE A 100 0.39 -1.63 6.61
CA PHE A 100 -0.08 -0.46 5.88
C PHE A 100 -1.46 -0.08 6.39
N GLY A 101 -1.76 1.21 6.34
CA GLY A 101 -3.05 1.69 6.75
C GLY A 101 -3.60 2.67 5.74
N ILE A 102 -4.93 2.73 5.64
CA ILE A 102 -5.61 3.73 4.85
C ILE A 102 -6.67 4.34 5.75
N SER A 103 -6.60 5.66 5.93
CA SER A 103 -7.53 6.37 6.81
C SER A 103 -8.27 7.45 6.05
N VAL A 104 -9.39 7.89 6.61
CA VAL A 104 -10.14 9.04 6.12
C VAL A 104 -9.67 10.25 6.90
N GLU A 105 -9.21 11.28 6.19
CA GLU A 105 -8.65 12.48 6.81
C GLU A 105 -9.29 13.73 6.24
N PRO A 106 -9.13 14.88 6.90
CA PRO A 106 -9.55 16.14 6.31
C PRO A 106 -8.82 16.41 5.00
N GLU A 107 -9.43 17.20 4.14
CA GLU A 107 -8.81 17.60 2.89
C GLU A 107 -7.42 18.15 3.15
N GLY A 108 -6.45 17.71 2.35
CA GLY A 108 -5.06 18.08 2.57
C GLY A 108 -4.29 17.11 3.45
N GLY A 109 -5.00 16.18 4.10
CA GLY A 109 -4.35 15.14 4.89
C GLY A 109 -4.45 15.39 6.39
N SER A 110 -3.90 14.45 7.15
CA SER A 110 -3.95 14.53 8.60
C SER A 110 -3.29 15.80 9.13
N PRO A 111 -3.98 16.54 9.99
CA PRO A 111 -3.40 17.77 10.57
C PRO A 111 -2.40 17.48 11.68
N THR A 112 -2.35 16.25 12.20
CA THR A 112 -1.49 15.90 13.33
C THR A 112 -0.27 15.11 12.93
N GLY A 113 -0.18 14.67 11.67
CA GLY A 113 0.88 13.75 11.26
C GLY A 113 0.61 12.30 11.62
N ARG A 114 -0.56 12.01 12.14
CA ARG A 114 -1.02 10.67 12.51
C ARG A 114 -2.41 10.44 11.95
N PRO A 115 -2.82 9.17 11.74
CA PRO A 115 -4.20 8.94 11.36
C PRO A 115 -5.16 9.50 12.41
N THR A 116 -6.16 10.26 11.97
CA THR A 116 -7.14 10.84 12.87
C THR A 116 -8.53 10.30 12.62
N GLY A 117 -8.79 9.75 11.44
CA GLY A 117 -10.09 9.19 11.12
C GLY A 117 -10.09 7.67 11.11
N PRO A 118 -11.23 7.08 10.75
CA PRO A 118 -11.31 5.62 10.66
C PRO A 118 -10.28 5.07 9.69
N ALA A 119 -9.69 3.93 10.03
CA ALA A 119 -8.61 3.35 9.23
C ALA A 119 -8.81 1.87 9.06
N LEU A 120 -8.37 1.37 7.90
CA LEU A 120 -8.25 -0.04 7.62
C LEU A 120 -6.77 -0.36 7.49
N HIS A 121 -6.41 -1.59 7.84
CA HIS A 121 -5.01 -2.02 7.84
C HIS A 121 -4.83 -3.29 7.04
N GLY A 122 -3.62 -3.47 6.53
CA GLY A 122 -3.26 -4.68 5.80
C GLY A 122 -1.77 -4.89 5.78
N LYS A 123 -1.38 -6.15 5.61
CA LYS A 123 0.02 -6.54 5.48
C LYS A 123 0.23 -7.18 4.13
N LEU A 124 1.49 -7.23 3.71
CA LEU A 124 1.83 -7.79 2.40
C LEU A 124 1.87 -9.30 2.43
N TYR A 125 1.29 -9.91 1.42
CA TYR A 125 1.36 -11.33 1.15
C TYR A 125 1.84 -11.53 -0.28
N PRO A 126 2.55 -12.64 -0.57
CA PRO A 126 2.92 -12.92 -1.95
C PRO A 126 1.69 -12.93 -2.84
N ALA A 127 1.79 -12.25 -3.98
CA ALA A 127 0.65 -12.09 -4.88
C ALA A 127 0.52 -13.21 -5.89
N THR A 128 1.48 -14.12 -5.94
CA THR A 128 1.46 -15.18 -6.91
C THR A 128 1.36 -16.54 -6.26
N PRO A 129 0.78 -17.46 -7.00
CA PRO A 129 0.79 -18.84 -6.55
C PRO A 129 2.20 -19.42 -6.56
#